data_c3156f92a503ddb9a5ead1f58720e71f
#
_entry.id   c3156f92a503ddb9a5ead1f58720e71f
#
_cell.length_a   1.000
_cell.length_b   1.000
_cell.length_c   1.000
_cell.angle_alpha   90.00
_cell.angle_beta   90.00
_cell.angle_gamma   90.00
#
_symmetry.space_group_name_H-M   'P 1'
#
loop_
_entity.id
_entity.type
_entity.pdbx_description
1 polymer ?
#
loop_
_entity_poly.entity_id
_entity_poly.type
_entity_poly.pdbx_seq_one_letter_code
_entity_poly.pdbx_strand_id
1 'polypeptide(L)'
;MARWIAPLSVVVLVLAIVATPALAKKRKGPVEYGTWNVRVTPDGDAVAKGEKAAKDTLVLQQGVFRSENWYLYGFTSAGYTIHGSDFSVDTESRKNGKIRWTGLITGDSIAGRMIWTMKDGSVLNYTFSGARAPVENTKKKK
;
A
#
# COMPACT_ATOMS: atom_id res chain seq x y z
N MET A 1 -50.99 -52.78 17.36
CA MET A 1 -49.78 -52.97 16.56
C MET A 1 -48.95 -51.65 16.66
N ALA A 2 -47.91 -51.68 17.45
CA ALA A 2 -47.05 -50.50 17.61
C ALA A 2 -45.96 -50.52 16.53
N ARG A 3 -45.98 -49.54 15.65
CA ARG A 3 -44.88 -49.31 14.68
C ARG A 3 -43.78 -48.51 15.35
N TRP A 4 -42.68 -49.13 15.57
CA TRP A 4 -41.46 -48.47 16.04
C TRP A 4 -40.81 -47.73 14.85
N ILE A 5 -40.79 -46.38 14.90
CA ILE A 5 -40.07 -45.55 13.96
C ILE A 5 -38.73 -45.23 14.64
N ALA A 6 -37.64 -45.79 14.14
CA ALA A 6 -36.29 -45.47 14.56
C ALA A 6 -35.93 -44.09 14.08
N PRO A 7 -35.30 -43.21 14.91
CA PRO A 7 -34.82 -41.93 14.44
C PRO A 7 -33.56 -42.11 13.60
N LEU A 8 -33.61 -41.58 12.39
CA LEU A 8 -32.46 -41.46 11.49
C LEU A 8 -31.51 -40.42 12.07
N SER A 9 -30.41 -40.86 12.66
CA SER A 9 -29.33 -39.96 13.10
C SER A 9 -28.61 -39.44 11.88
N VAL A 10 -28.87 -38.19 11.55
CA VAL A 10 -28.09 -37.44 10.54
C VAL A 10 -26.76 -37.04 11.18
N VAL A 11 -25.70 -37.77 10.83
CA VAL A 11 -24.34 -37.39 11.19
C VAL A 11 -23.94 -36.23 10.25
N VAL A 12 -23.98 -34.99 10.73
CA VAL A 12 -23.43 -33.84 10.03
C VAL A 12 -21.92 -33.89 10.18
N LEU A 13 -21.24 -34.32 9.13
CA LEU A 13 -19.78 -34.24 9.04
C LEU A 13 -19.39 -32.80 8.80
N VAL A 14 -19.04 -32.09 9.86
CA VAL A 14 -18.45 -30.74 9.74
C VAL A 14 -17.03 -30.92 9.23
N LEU A 15 -16.82 -30.70 7.94
CA LEU A 15 -15.49 -30.59 7.37
C LEU A 15 -14.88 -29.26 7.87
N ALA A 16 -14.08 -29.31 8.92
CA ALA A 16 -13.24 -28.17 9.32
C ALA A 16 -12.17 -27.97 8.24
N ILE A 17 -12.36 -26.98 7.38
CA ILE A 17 -11.31 -26.53 6.47
C ILE A 17 -10.26 -25.85 7.34
N VAL A 18 -9.22 -26.58 7.69
CA VAL A 18 -8.02 -26.00 8.32
C VAL A 18 -7.28 -25.23 7.21
N ALA A 19 -7.53 -23.94 7.14
CA ALA A 19 -6.70 -23.05 6.32
C ALA A 19 -5.30 -23.05 6.92
N THR A 20 -4.37 -23.77 6.32
CA THR A 20 -2.95 -23.66 6.66
C THR A 20 -2.48 -22.27 6.28
N PRO A 21 -1.97 -21.46 7.22
CA PRO A 21 -1.39 -20.18 6.86
C PRO A 21 -0.23 -20.44 5.90
N ALA A 22 -0.30 -19.86 4.72
CA ALA A 22 0.82 -19.89 3.79
C ALA A 22 2.06 -19.34 4.52
N LEU A 23 3.15 -20.12 4.55
CA LEU A 23 4.41 -19.70 5.12
C LEU A 23 4.90 -18.45 4.36
N ALA A 24 4.62 -17.27 4.92
CA ALA A 24 5.18 -16.03 4.40
C ALA A 24 6.69 -16.15 4.40
N LYS A 25 7.35 -16.00 3.24
CA LYS A 25 8.81 -15.93 3.17
C LYS A 25 9.29 -14.87 4.16
N LYS A 26 10.13 -15.27 5.11
CA LYS A 26 10.71 -14.37 6.10
C LYS A 26 11.52 -13.32 5.36
N ARG A 27 11.08 -12.05 5.44
CA ARG A 27 11.76 -10.94 4.76
C ARG A 27 13.03 -10.59 5.50
N LYS A 28 14.07 -10.30 4.73
CA LYS A 28 15.29 -9.69 5.27
C LYS A 28 15.11 -8.18 5.26
N GLY A 29 15.25 -7.56 6.43
CA GLY A 29 15.24 -6.12 6.58
C GLY A 29 13.99 -5.53 7.21
N PRO A 30 13.93 -4.21 7.36
CA PRO A 30 12.81 -3.48 7.92
C PRO A 30 11.50 -3.73 7.17
N VAL A 31 10.38 -3.68 7.91
CA VAL A 31 9.05 -3.99 7.37
C VAL A 31 8.64 -3.05 6.24
N GLU A 32 9.10 -1.81 6.25
CA GLU A 32 8.80 -0.80 5.23
C GLU A 32 9.58 -0.98 3.93
N TYR A 33 10.69 -1.71 3.95
CA TYR A 33 11.53 -1.86 2.75
C TYR A 33 10.78 -2.55 1.62
N GLY A 34 10.91 -1.99 0.45
CA GLY A 34 10.40 -2.57 -0.79
C GLY A 34 9.76 -1.59 -1.73
N THR A 35 9.15 -2.17 -2.74
CA THR A 35 8.39 -1.48 -3.77
C THR A 35 6.91 -1.72 -3.52
N TRP A 36 6.12 -0.66 -3.57
CA TRP A 36 4.70 -0.68 -3.25
C TRP A 36 3.90 -0.19 -4.44
N ASN A 37 3.00 -1.02 -4.96
CA ASN A 37 2.06 -0.64 -6.00
C ASN A 37 0.81 -0.06 -5.35
N VAL A 38 0.57 1.21 -5.58
CA VAL A 38 -0.53 1.95 -4.97
C VAL A 38 -1.44 2.58 -6.01
N ARG A 39 -2.66 2.87 -5.58
CA ARG A 39 -3.58 3.75 -6.29
C ARG A 39 -3.68 5.04 -5.51
N VAL A 40 -3.41 6.15 -6.17
CA VAL A 40 -3.54 7.51 -5.64
C VAL A 40 -4.87 8.08 -6.11
N THR A 41 -5.70 8.49 -5.18
CA THR A 41 -7.07 8.97 -5.45
C THR A 41 -7.22 10.40 -4.95
N PRO A 42 -7.54 11.38 -5.84
CA PRO A 42 -7.79 12.74 -5.43
C PRO A 42 -9.08 12.86 -4.61
N ASP A 43 -9.10 13.82 -3.67
CA ASP A 43 -10.34 14.20 -2.99
C ASP A 43 -11.25 15.05 -3.89
N GLY A 44 -12.43 15.47 -3.36
CA GLY A 44 -13.41 16.21 -4.14
C GLY A 44 -12.91 17.53 -4.69
N ASP A 45 -12.09 18.26 -3.95
CA ASP A 45 -11.51 19.55 -4.36
C ASP A 45 -10.45 19.35 -5.47
N ALA A 46 -9.64 18.32 -5.35
CA ALA A 46 -8.68 17.96 -6.37
C ALA A 46 -9.36 17.49 -7.66
N VAL A 47 -10.41 16.69 -7.55
CA VAL A 47 -11.24 16.27 -8.70
C VAL A 47 -11.86 17.49 -9.41
N ALA A 48 -12.37 18.47 -8.67
CA ALA A 48 -12.91 19.70 -9.22
C ALA A 48 -11.87 20.53 -10.02
N LYS A 49 -10.59 20.37 -9.72
CA LYS A 49 -9.46 20.98 -10.45
C LYS A 49 -8.94 20.11 -11.61
N GLY A 50 -9.61 19.02 -11.94
CA GLY A 50 -9.27 18.15 -13.05
C GLY A 50 -8.34 16.99 -12.72
N GLU A 51 -8.01 16.78 -11.45
CA GLU A 51 -7.16 15.67 -11.00
C GLU A 51 -7.91 14.34 -11.11
N LYS A 52 -7.18 13.28 -11.46
CA LYS A 52 -7.72 11.93 -11.64
C LYS A 52 -6.96 10.93 -10.80
N ALA A 53 -7.66 9.85 -10.43
CA ALA A 53 -7.02 8.71 -9.81
C ALA A 53 -6.01 8.06 -10.77
N ALA A 54 -4.86 7.66 -10.23
CA ALA A 54 -3.78 7.05 -10.99
C ALA A 54 -3.08 5.96 -10.18
N LYS A 55 -2.44 5.05 -10.89
CA LYS A 55 -1.51 4.09 -10.27
C LYS A 55 -0.17 4.76 -10.07
N ASP A 56 0.50 4.43 -8.99
CA ASP A 56 1.86 4.86 -8.69
C ASP A 56 2.67 3.71 -8.08
N THR A 57 3.96 3.84 -8.12
CA THR A 57 4.89 2.93 -7.48
C THR A 57 5.72 3.72 -6.47
N LEU A 58 5.59 3.35 -5.21
CA LEU A 58 6.39 3.93 -4.13
C LEU A 58 7.55 3.01 -3.79
N VAL A 59 8.73 3.55 -3.63
CA VAL A 59 9.93 2.81 -3.21
C VAL A 59 10.40 3.35 -1.87
N LEU A 60 10.47 2.48 -0.87
CA LEU A 60 11.05 2.76 0.44
C LEU A 60 12.23 1.83 0.66
N GLN A 61 13.41 2.39 0.76
CA GLN A 61 14.62 1.61 0.97
C GLN A 61 15.72 2.43 1.62
N GLN A 62 16.37 1.86 2.62
CA GLN A 62 17.52 2.48 3.31
C GLN A 62 17.25 3.92 3.77
N GLY A 63 16.06 4.18 4.32
CA GLY A 63 15.67 5.50 4.80
C GLY A 63 15.27 6.51 3.71
N VAL A 64 15.23 6.11 2.45
CA VAL A 64 14.89 6.96 1.30
C VAL A 64 13.56 6.53 0.68
N PHE A 65 12.71 7.51 0.42
CA PHE A 65 11.42 7.36 -0.27
C PHE A 65 11.48 7.98 -1.68
N ARG A 66 10.82 7.33 -2.62
CA ARG A 66 10.57 7.87 -3.96
C ARG A 66 9.21 7.42 -4.47
N SER A 67 8.46 8.32 -5.10
CA SER A 67 7.33 8.02 -5.96
C SER A 67 7.77 8.04 -7.41
N GLU A 68 7.49 7.00 -8.17
CA GLU A 68 7.90 6.92 -9.57
C GLU A 68 7.15 7.95 -10.44
N ASN A 69 5.85 8.13 -10.22
CA ASN A 69 5.06 9.09 -11.00
C ASN A 69 5.45 10.53 -10.69
N TRP A 70 5.55 10.88 -9.42
CA TRP A 70 5.85 12.26 -9.02
C TRP A 70 7.32 12.63 -9.26
N TYR A 71 8.21 11.64 -9.34
CA TYR A 71 9.60 11.86 -9.77
C TYR A 71 9.66 12.47 -11.18
N LEU A 72 8.75 12.06 -12.08
CA LEU A 72 8.65 12.61 -13.43
C LEU A 72 8.26 14.10 -13.44
N TYR A 73 7.63 14.58 -12.38
CA TYR A 73 7.28 16.00 -12.19
C TYR A 73 8.31 16.76 -11.35
N GLY A 74 9.47 16.18 -11.14
CA GLY A 74 10.60 16.83 -10.47
C GLY A 74 10.59 16.69 -8.94
N PHE A 75 9.71 15.89 -8.35
CA PHE A 75 9.74 15.60 -6.92
C PHE A 75 10.82 14.54 -6.63
N THR A 76 11.94 15.02 -6.10
CA THR A 76 13.12 14.16 -5.87
C THR A 76 12.92 13.22 -4.69
N SER A 77 13.74 12.17 -4.66
CA SER A 77 13.80 11.27 -3.50
C SER A 77 14.12 12.05 -2.22
N ALA A 78 13.58 11.61 -1.10
CA ALA A 78 13.79 12.24 0.21
C ALA A 78 13.87 11.21 1.32
N GLY A 79 14.55 11.58 2.41
CA GLY A 79 14.59 10.78 3.62
C GLY A 79 13.22 10.71 4.28
N TYR A 80 12.77 9.52 4.64
CA TYR A 80 11.53 9.32 5.41
C TYR A 80 11.84 9.06 6.89
N THR A 81 10.86 9.35 7.74
CA THR A 81 10.84 8.91 9.12
C THR A 81 9.81 7.81 9.30
N ILE A 82 10.07 6.87 10.20
CA ILE A 82 9.14 5.81 10.55
C ILE A 82 9.13 5.58 12.05
N HIS A 83 7.93 5.49 12.63
CA HIS A 83 7.69 5.15 14.02
C HIS A 83 6.70 3.99 14.07
N GLY A 84 7.19 2.78 14.37
CA GLY A 84 6.37 1.59 14.29
C GLY A 84 5.86 1.36 12.86
N SER A 85 4.56 1.49 12.65
CA SER A 85 3.91 1.35 11.34
C SER A 85 3.72 2.67 10.59
N ASP A 86 3.90 3.81 11.28
CA ASP A 86 3.66 5.15 10.73
C ASP A 86 4.90 5.69 10.02
N PHE A 87 4.77 6.04 8.75
CA PHE A 87 5.84 6.74 8.03
C PHE A 87 5.41 8.14 7.59
N SER A 88 6.39 9.00 7.42
CA SER A 88 6.22 10.37 6.94
C SER A 88 7.41 10.80 6.11
N VAL A 89 7.15 11.52 5.02
CA VAL A 89 8.20 12.08 4.15
C VAL A 89 7.70 13.32 3.44
N ASP A 90 8.59 14.27 3.25
CA ASP A 90 8.37 15.45 2.41
C ASP A 90 9.26 15.35 1.17
N THR A 91 8.64 15.33 -0.01
CA THR A 91 9.33 15.43 -1.30
C THR A 91 9.14 16.81 -1.89
N GLU A 92 10.16 17.34 -2.58
CA GLU A 92 10.15 18.70 -3.11
C GLU A 92 10.49 18.73 -4.58
N SER A 93 9.83 19.66 -5.30
CA SER A 93 10.12 20.02 -6.67
C SER A 93 10.33 21.53 -6.75
N ARG A 94 11.41 21.97 -7.36
CA ARG A 94 11.67 23.40 -7.55
C ARG A 94 10.54 24.09 -8.32
N LYS A 95 9.96 23.39 -9.28
CA LYS A 95 8.91 23.91 -10.16
C LYS A 95 7.51 23.75 -9.59
N ASN A 96 7.25 22.60 -8.92
CA ASN A 96 5.88 22.15 -8.63
C ASN A 96 5.51 22.18 -7.15
N GLY A 97 6.41 22.58 -6.26
CA GLY A 97 6.12 22.73 -4.84
C GLY A 97 6.57 21.55 -3.99
N LYS A 98 5.74 21.17 -3.03
CA LYS A 98 6.06 20.17 -2.00
C LYS A 98 4.93 19.18 -1.84
N ILE A 99 5.27 17.92 -1.68
CA ILE A 99 4.31 16.87 -1.35
C ILE A 99 4.70 16.25 -0.02
N ARG A 100 3.74 16.22 0.92
CA ARG A 100 3.83 15.46 2.15
C ARG A 100 3.10 14.14 2.00
N TRP A 101 3.80 13.06 2.27
CA TRP A 101 3.27 11.69 2.34
C TRP A 101 3.25 11.25 3.79
N THR A 102 2.11 10.74 4.25
CA THR A 102 1.97 10.11 5.56
C THR A 102 1.15 8.84 5.41
N GLY A 103 1.52 7.79 6.10
CA GLY A 103 0.76 6.56 5.97
C GLY A 103 1.14 5.49 6.97
N LEU A 104 0.40 4.39 6.87
CA LEU A 104 0.56 3.17 7.65
C LEU A 104 1.03 2.03 6.77
N ILE A 105 1.99 1.27 7.27
CA ILE A 105 2.45 0.03 6.68
C ILE A 105 2.07 -1.12 7.62
N THR A 106 1.22 -2.01 7.14
CA THR A 106 0.76 -3.18 7.90
C THR A 106 0.98 -4.44 7.07
N GLY A 107 2.00 -5.23 7.41
CA GLY A 107 2.38 -6.39 6.62
C GLY A 107 2.74 -6.01 5.18
N ASP A 108 1.97 -6.49 4.22
CA ASP A 108 2.13 -6.21 2.78
C ASP A 108 1.20 -5.11 2.26
N SER A 109 0.52 -4.41 3.15
CA SER A 109 -0.41 -3.32 2.82
C SER A 109 0.17 -1.97 3.22
N ILE A 110 -0.09 -0.96 2.40
CA ILE A 110 0.24 0.43 2.65
C ILE A 110 -0.98 1.29 2.36
N ALA A 111 -1.24 2.28 3.21
CA ALA A 111 -2.30 3.25 3.00
C ALA A 111 -1.98 4.57 3.68
N GLY A 112 -2.45 5.68 3.14
CA GLY A 112 -2.22 6.97 3.75
C GLY A 112 -2.75 8.14 2.94
N ARG A 113 -2.17 9.30 3.21
CA ARG A 113 -2.50 10.58 2.59
C ARG A 113 -1.31 11.20 1.91
N MET A 114 -1.60 11.93 0.84
CA MET A 114 -0.66 12.74 0.10
C MET A 114 -1.23 14.15 0.01
N ILE A 115 -0.46 15.14 0.45
CA ILE A 115 -0.85 16.56 0.43
C ILE A 115 0.15 17.29 -0.45
N TRP A 116 -0.33 17.80 -1.57
CA TRP A 116 0.47 18.58 -2.50
C TRP A 116 0.22 20.06 -2.30
N THR A 117 1.23 20.78 -1.84
CA THR A 117 1.25 22.25 -1.76
C THR A 117 2.00 22.79 -2.97
N MET A 118 1.28 23.44 -3.86
CA MET A 118 1.82 24.02 -5.09
C MET A 118 2.60 25.30 -4.79
N LYS A 119 3.35 25.80 -5.77
CA LYS A 119 4.13 27.03 -5.65
C LYS A 119 3.29 28.28 -5.43
N ASP A 120 2.06 28.32 -5.94
CA ASP A 120 1.11 29.41 -5.72
C ASP A 120 0.39 29.35 -4.35
N GLY A 121 0.70 28.35 -3.52
CA GLY A 121 0.10 28.12 -2.21
C GLY A 121 -1.19 27.31 -2.24
N SER A 122 -1.72 26.92 -3.40
CA SER A 122 -2.88 26.02 -3.48
C SER A 122 -2.51 24.63 -2.97
N VAL A 123 -3.49 23.96 -2.35
CA VAL A 123 -3.32 22.65 -1.72
C VAL A 123 -4.28 21.65 -2.33
N LEU A 124 -3.76 20.52 -2.75
CA LEU A 124 -4.54 19.38 -3.22
C LEU A 124 -4.29 18.16 -2.32
N ASN A 125 -5.38 17.50 -1.96
CA ASN A 125 -5.36 16.33 -1.08
C ASN A 125 -5.70 15.06 -1.86
N TYR A 126 -4.98 14.00 -1.52
CA TYR A 126 -5.16 12.66 -2.07
C TYR A 126 -5.11 11.62 -0.97
N THR A 127 -5.68 10.48 -1.22
CA THR A 127 -5.41 9.26 -0.46
C THR A 127 -4.65 8.28 -1.35
N PHE A 128 -3.89 7.39 -0.75
CA PHE A 128 -3.30 6.27 -1.47
C PHE A 128 -3.45 4.98 -0.69
N SER A 129 -3.55 3.89 -1.40
CA SER A 129 -3.56 2.55 -0.83
C SER A 129 -3.06 1.54 -1.84
N GLY A 130 -2.48 0.47 -1.34
CA GLY A 130 -1.96 -0.59 -2.18
C GLY A 130 -1.25 -1.68 -1.40
N ALA A 131 -0.45 -2.43 -2.14
CA ALA A 131 0.25 -3.59 -1.62
C ALA A 131 1.70 -3.62 -2.10
N ARG A 132 2.52 -4.33 -1.35
CA ARG A 132 3.90 -4.59 -1.73
C ARG A 132 3.96 -5.36 -3.04
N ALA A 133 4.80 -4.92 -3.96
CA ALA A 133 5.09 -5.64 -5.17
C ALA A 133 5.77 -6.99 -4.85
N PRO A 134 5.46 -8.07 -5.60
CA PRO A 134 6.18 -9.33 -5.48
C PRO A 134 7.68 -9.13 -5.74
N VAL A 135 8.53 -9.81 -4.97
CA VAL A 135 9.97 -9.85 -5.28
C VAL A 135 10.12 -10.73 -6.51
N GLU A 136 10.56 -10.16 -7.63
CA GLU A 136 10.94 -10.95 -8.78
C GLU A 136 12.17 -11.79 -8.46
N ASN A 137 11.97 -13.10 -8.34
CA ASN A 137 13.08 -14.04 -8.36
C ASN A 137 13.61 -14.08 -9.81
N THR A 138 14.57 -13.23 -10.11
CA THR A 138 15.38 -13.41 -11.32
C THR A 138 16.15 -14.71 -11.16
N LYS A 139 15.55 -15.81 -11.59
CA LYS A 139 16.30 -17.03 -11.85
C LYS A 139 17.29 -16.68 -12.95
N LYS A 140 18.55 -16.47 -12.58
CA LYS A 140 19.63 -16.46 -13.56
C LYS A 140 19.51 -17.76 -14.36
N LYS A 141 19.10 -17.69 -15.62
CA LYS A 141 19.32 -18.77 -16.56
C LYS A 141 20.82 -18.92 -16.69
N LYS A 142 21.31 -20.07 -16.24
CA LYS A 142 22.65 -20.54 -16.62
C LYS A 142 22.65 -20.92 -18.09
#